data_b013bca10d9ccf74fcded27ed6fee4a1
#
_entry.id   b013bca10d9ccf74fcded27ed6fee4a1
#
_cell.length_a   1.000
_cell.length_b   1.000
_cell.length_c   1.000
_cell.angle_alpha   90.00
_cell.angle_beta   90.00
_cell.angle_gamma   90.00
#
_symmetry.space_group_name_H-M   'P 1'
#
loop_
_entity.id
_entity.type
_entity.pdbx_description
1 polymer ?
#
loop_
_entity_poly.entity_id
_entity_poly.type
_entity_poly.pdbx_seq_one_letter_code
_entity_poly.pdbx_strand_id
1 'polypeptide(L)'
;GYSFESIFTMLLSLPFLGVETVNSMYNHYMIEQTTIKKDVFYRMKNNPGICWRVILWLFACKFRNVINEKSTQDNGSPRCLIVDDSTLPKSGRLIEKVSYVWDHVLRRSILGFKLLVAGYWDGTSFIPLDFSLHREKGKNKERPYGLKKKYYKKQHRTRREKGSHSYDRSKEVDNSK
;
A
#
# COMPACT_ATOMS: atom_id res chain seq x y z
N GLY A 1 -24.72 -12.32 3.56
CA GLY A 1 -23.45 -11.60 3.75
C GLY A 1 -23.36 -10.45 2.77
N TYR A 2 -22.54 -9.47 3.05
CA TYR A 2 -22.33 -8.32 2.14
C TYR A 2 -21.44 -8.74 0.98
N SER A 3 -21.71 -8.21 -0.23
CA SER A 3 -20.92 -8.53 -1.41
C SER A 3 -19.52 -7.90 -1.31
N PHE A 4 -18.54 -8.55 -1.93
CA PHE A 4 -17.18 -8.00 -2.06
C PHE A 4 -17.19 -6.64 -2.75
N GLU A 5 -17.96 -6.55 -3.82
CA GLU A 5 -18.09 -5.35 -4.65
C GLU A 5 -18.57 -4.14 -3.84
N SER A 6 -19.63 -4.30 -3.06
CA SER A 6 -20.16 -3.22 -2.22
C SER A 6 -19.12 -2.69 -1.23
N ILE A 7 -18.44 -3.61 -0.50
CA ILE A 7 -17.42 -3.22 0.48
C ILE A 7 -16.22 -2.59 -0.19
N PHE A 8 -15.81 -3.12 -1.34
CA PHE A 8 -14.67 -2.63 -2.10
C PHE A 8 -14.93 -1.23 -2.66
N THR A 9 -16.10 -1.00 -3.25
CA THR A 9 -16.51 0.32 -3.75
C THR A 9 -16.52 1.37 -2.63
N MET A 10 -17.03 1.01 -1.46
CA MET A 10 -16.98 1.89 -0.29
C MET A 10 -15.55 2.20 0.16
N LEU A 11 -14.63 1.22 0.13
CA LEU A 11 -13.21 1.48 0.43
C LEU A 11 -12.55 2.37 -0.62
N LEU A 12 -12.92 2.25 -1.89
CA LEU A 12 -12.42 3.12 -2.95
C LEU A 12 -12.95 4.55 -2.85
N SER A 13 -14.08 4.77 -2.18
CA SER A 13 -14.61 6.12 -1.97
C SER A 13 -13.84 6.95 -0.95
N LEU A 14 -13.01 6.34 -0.09
CA LEU A 14 -12.24 7.02 0.97
C LEU A 14 -11.52 8.30 0.49
N PRO A 15 -10.71 8.27 -0.59
CA PRO A 15 -10.03 9.46 -1.06
C PRO A 15 -10.98 10.57 -1.53
N PHE A 16 -12.09 10.17 -2.15
CA PHE A 16 -13.10 11.12 -2.65
C PHE A 16 -13.90 11.79 -1.53
N LEU A 17 -14.06 11.09 -0.40
CA LEU A 17 -14.68 11.63 0.80
C LEU A 17 -13.72 12.47 1.66
N GLY A 18 -12.47 12.57 1.26
CA GLY A 18 -11.45 13.31 2.02
C GLY A 18 -11.12 12.67 3.38
N VAL A 19 -11.36 11.38 3.56
CA VAL A 19 -11.08 10.65 4.80
C VAL A 19 -9.96 9.64 4.63
N GLU A 20 -9.07 9.59 5.60
CA GLU A 20 -7.87 8.72 5.54
C GLU A 20 -8.10 7.31 6.08
N THR A 21 -9.13 7.12 6.89
CA THR A 21 -9.32 5.86 7.60
C THR A 21 -10.74 5.32 7.49
N VAL A 22 -10.87 3.99 7.50
CA VAL A 22 -12.17 3.31 7.58
C VAL A 22 -12.97 3.77 8.81
N ASN A 23 -12.29 4.01 9.94
CA ASN A 23 -12.98 4.45 11.15
C ASN A 23 -13.56 5.86 10.98
N SER A 24 -12.83 6.76 10.34
CA SER A 24 -13.32 8.11 10.03
C SER A 24 -14.50 8.05 9.04
N MET A 25 -14.37 7.28 7.97
CA MET A 25 -15.45 7.07 7.00
C MET A 25 -16.71 6.55 7.69
N TYR A 26 -16.56 5.51 8.53
CA TYR A 26 -17.67 4.89 9.22
C TYR A 26 -18.40 5.88 10.14
N ASN A 27 -17.67 6.63 10.96
CA ASN A 27 -18.26 7.54 11.93
C ASN A 27 -18.91 8.78 11.30
N HIS A 28 -18.37 9.28 10.18
CA HIS A 28 -18.87 10.51 9.56
C HIS A 28 -19.93 10.26 8.48
N TYR A 29 -19.87 9.12 7.80
CA TYR A 29 -20.71 8.93 6.60
C TYR A 29 -21.61 7.70 6.65
N MET A 30 -21.31 6.71 7.50
CA MET A 30 -21.94 5.39 7.39
C MET A 30 -22.74 4.94 8.62
N ILE A 31 -22.48 5.51 9.78
CA ILE A 31 -23.05 5.03 11.05
C ILE A 31 -24.58 5.01 11.03
N GLU A 32 -25.20 5.95 10.32
CA GLU A 32 -26.65 6.07 10.20
C GLU A 32 -27.21 5.51 8.88
N GLN A 33 -26.35 5.24 7.90
CA GLN A 33 -26.77 4.92 6.53
C GLN A 33 -26.61 3.44 6.16
N THR A 34 -25.90 2.67 6.97
CA THR A 34 -25.62 1.27 6.64
C THR A 34 -25.66 0.36 7.84
N THR A 35 -26.11 -0.87 7.60
CA THR A 35 -26.03 -1.97 8.57
C THR A 35 -24.65 -2.64 8.59
N ILE A 36 -23.75 -2.25 7.70
CA ILE A 36 -22.39 -2.81 7.61
C ILE A 36 -21.55 -2.30 8.78
N LYS A 37 -21.09 -3.21 9.64
CA LYS A 37 -20.18 -2.86 10.72
C LYS A 37 -18.76 -2.63 10.22
N LYS A 38 -18.03 -1.71 10.84
CA LYS A 38 -16.64 -1.37 10.48
C LYS A 38 -15.68 -2.58 10.40
N ASP A 39 -15.91 -3.61 11.20
CA ASP A 39 -15.08 -4.83 11.21
C ASP A 39 -15.11 -5.59 9.87
N VAL A 40 -16.17 -5.43 9.09
CA VAL A 40 -16.29 -6.04 7.75
C VAL A 40 -15.22 -5.46 6.81
N PHE A 41 -15.02 -4.15 6.86
CA PHE A 41 -13.99 -3.46 6.07
C PHE A 41 -12.58 -3.88 6.48
N TYR A 42 -12.32 -3.99 7.79
CA TYR A 42 -11.02 -4.45 8.29
C TYR A 42 -10.75 -5.91 7.93
N ARG A 43 -11.75 -6.77 8.00
CA ARG A 43 -11.61 -8.17 7.56
C ARG A 43 -11.29 -8.28 6.08
N MET A 44 -11.94 -7.48 5.24
CA MET A 44 -11.63 -7.43 3.81
C MET A 44 -10.21 -6.94 3.57
N LYS A 45 -9.81 -5.79 4.15
CA LYS A 45 -8.45 -5.25 4.00
C LYS A 45 -7.36 -6.22 4.43
N ASN A 46 -7.63 -7.01 5.46
CA ASN A 46 -6.68 -7.97 6.03
C ASN A 46 -6.83 -9.38 5.46
N ASN A 47 -7.69 -9.57 4.45
CA ASN A 47 -7.88 -10.89 3.84
C ASN A 47 -6.63 -11.26 3.00
N PRO A 48 -5.90 -12.32 3.39
CA PRO A 48 -4.70 -12.75 2.67
C PRO A 48 -5.00 -13.34 1.29
N GLY A 49 -6.25 -13.68 1.00
CA GLY A 49 -6.68 -14.17 -0.32
C GLY A 49 -6.81 -13.06 -1.36
N ILE A 50 -6.77 -11.78 -0.95
CA ILE A 50 -6.86 -10.65 -1.88
C ILE A 50 -5.45 -10.22 -2.31
N CYS A 51 -5.15 -10.36 -3.59
CA CYS A 51 -3.92 -9.84 -4.16
C CYS A 51 -4.12 -8.40 -4.63
N TRP A 52 -3.80 -7.43 -3.77
CA TRP A 52 -3.96 -6.00 -4.06
C TRP A 52 -3.16 -5.53 -5.28
N ARG A 53 -2.01 -6.15 -5.56
CA ARG A 53 -1.19 -5.82 -6.73
C ARG A 53 -1.89 -6.22 -8.04
N VAL A 54 -2.57 -7.38 -8.06
CA VAL A 54 -3.38 -7.79 -9.22
C VAL A 54 -4.56 -6.84 -9.41
N ILE A 55 -5.20 -6.41 -8.33
CA ILE A 55 -6.29 -5.43 -8.42
C ILE A 55 -5.78 -4.13 -9.03
N LEU A 56 -4.64 -3.59 -8.56
CA LEU A 56 -4.03 -2.39 -9.13
C LEU A 56 -3.75 -2.57 -10.63
N TRP A 57 -3.17 -3.69 -11.01
CA TRP A 57 -2.90 -4.01 -12.42
C TRP A 57 -4.18 -4.03 -13.27
N LEU A 58 -5.25 -4.65 -12.79
CA LEU A 58 -6.53 -4.68 -13.49
C LEU A 58 -7.13 -3.28 -13.66
N PHE A 59 -7.01 -2.43 -12.65
CA PHE A 59 -7.41 -1.01 -12.75
C PHE A 59 -6.56 -0.27 -13.79
N ALA A 60 -5.24 -0.46 -13.79
CA ALA A 60 -4.34 0.15 -14.75
C ALA A 60 -4.71 -0.26 -16.19
N CYS A 61 -4.98 -1.54 -16.44
CA CYS A 61 -5.43 -2.05 -17.73
C CYS A 61 -6.76 -1.41 -18.16
N LYS A 62 -7.74 -1.38 -17.25
CA LYS A 62 -9.06 -0.79 -17.55
C LYS A 62 -8.95 0.70 -17.83
N PHE A 63 -8.21 1.43 -17.04
CA PHE A 63 -8.00 2.86 -17.20
C PHE A 63 -7.32 3.18 -18.55
N ARG A 64 -6.28 2.41 -18.90
CA ARG A 64 -5.59 2.54 -20.19
C ARG A 64 -6.53 2.31 -21.37
N ASN A 65 -7.40 1.31 -21.30
CA ASN A 65 -8.37 1.05 -22.36
C ASN A 65 -9.32 2.24 -22.54
N VAL A 66 -9.86 2.79 -21.44
CA VAL A 66 -10.75 3.96 -21.48
C VAL A 66 -10.04 5.20 -22.06
N ILE A 67 -8.77 5.39 -21.73
CA ILE A 67 -7.99 6.51 -22.29
C ILE A 67 -7.73 6.29 -23.79
N ASN A 68 -7.30 5.10 -24.19
CA ASN A 68 -7.02 4.78 -25.59
C ASN A 68 -8.25 4.96 -26.50
N GLU A 69 -9.43 4.63 -25.99
CA GLU A 69 -10.70 4.84 -26.71
C GLU A 69 -11.00 6.33 -26.94
N LYS A 70 -10.51 7.21 -26.06
CA LYS A 70 -10.77 8.65 -26.10
C LYS A 70 -9.63 9.45 -26.75
N SER A 71 -8.43 8.92 -26.78
CA SER A 71 -7.23 9.59 -27.28
C SER A 71 -6.95 9.17 -28.71
N THR A 72 -7.46 9.95 -29.67
CA THR A 72 -7.16 9.79 -31.11
C THR A 72 -5.92 10.53 -31.56
N GLN A 73 -5.25 11.29 -30.70
CA GLN A 73 -4.07 12.08 -31.05
C GLN A 73 -2.82 11.55 -30.34
N ASP A 74 -1.87 11.07 -31.11
CA ASP A 74 -0.49 10.87 -30.67
C ASP A 74 0.18 12.24 -30.53
N ASN A 75 0.29 12.73 -29.31
CA ASN A 75 0.84 14.06 -29.02
C ASN A 75 2.36 14.13 -29.20
N GLY A 76 3.02 13.08 -29.70
CA GLY A 76 4.47 13.01 -29.81
C GLY A 76 5.21 13.05 -28.45
N SER A 77 4.48 13.01 -27.35
CA SER A 77 5.06 13.03 -26.01
C SER A 77 5.73 11.69 -25.67
N PRO A 78 6.87 11.73 -24.99
CA PRO A 78 7.60 10.51 -24.67
C PRO A 78 6.78 9.61 -23.75
N ARG A 79 6.79 8.31 -24.03
CA ARG A 79 6.20 7.25 -23.20
C ARG A 79 7.30 6.55 -22.45
N CYS A 80 7.16 6.39 -21.15
CA CYS A 80 8.21 5.77 -20.34
C CYS A 80 7.66 5.00 -19.14
N LEU A 81 8.48 4.06 -18.66
CA LEU A 81 8.28 3.45 -17.35
C LEU A 81 9.01 4.31 -16.31
N ILE A 82 8.30 4.63 -15.24
CA ILE A 82 8.81 5.39 -14.10
C ILE A 82 8.83 4.48 -12.90
N VAL A 83 9.98 4.40 -12.25
CA VAL A 83 10.13 3.70 -10.97
C VAL A 83 10.66 4.72 -9.97
N ASP A 84 9.91 4.95 -8.93
CA ASP A 84 10.27 5.93 -7.90
C ASP A 84 9.99 5.40 -6.50
N ASP A 85 10.77 5.86 -5.51
CA ASP A 85 10.59 5.51 -4.12
C ASP A 85 10.16 6.72 -3.31
N SER A 86 9.22 6.52 -2.43
CA SER A 86 8.78 7.51 -1.47
C SER A 86 8.75 6.94 -0.06
N THR A 87 8.79 7.82 0.93
CA THR A 87 8.74 7.42 2.32
C THR A 87 7.31 7.44 2.81
N LEU A 88 6.84 6.31 3.36
CA LEU A 88 5.52 6.16 3.96
C LEU A 88 5.64 6.18 5.49
N PRO A 89 5.47 7.35 6.16
CA PRO A 89 5.67 7.48 7.60
C PRO A 89 4.63 6.69 8.38
N LYS A 90 5.05 6.17 9.54
CA LYS A 90 4.21 5.46 10.49
C LYS A 90 4.52 5.90 11.91
N SER A 91 3.49 5.93 12.76
CA SER A 91 3.64 6.26 14.18
C SER A 91 3.81 5.02 15.09
N GLY A 92 3.33 3.86 14.67
CA GLY A 92 3.33 2.63 15.45
C GLY A 92 4.61 1.80 15.33
N ARG A 93 5.34 1.60 16.43
CA ARG A 93 6.55 0.74 16.46
C ARG A 93 6.27 -0.76 16.43
N LEU A 94 5.03 -1.18 16.61
CA LEU A 94 4.60 -2.57 16.60
C LEU A 94 3.98 -3.00 15.26
N ILE A 95 3.93 -2.10 14.28
CA ILE A 95 3.50 -2.45 12.94
C ILE A 95 4.47 -3.49 12.37
N GLU A 96 3.94 -4.54 11.77
CA GLU A 96 4.76 -5.61 11.20
C GLU A 96 5.77 -5.04 10.20
N LYS A 97 7.03 -5.46 10.36
CA LYS A 97 8.15 -5.08 9.47
C LYS A 97 8.42 -3.57 9.35
N VAL A 98 7.83 -2.73 10.19
CA VAL A 98 8.20 -1.31 10.21
C VAL A 98 9.67 -1.13 10.62
N SER A 99 10.33 -0.18 10.00
CA SER A 99 11.73 0.18 10.29
C SER A 99 11.91 1.68 10.29
N TYR A 100 13.07 2.15 10.75
CA TYR A 100 13.50 3.50 10.43
C TYR A 100 14.10 3.49 9.02
N VAL A 101 13.52 4.31 8.15
CA VAL A 101 13.92 4.47 6.75
C VAL A 101 14.45 5.88 6.55
N TRP A 102 15.44 6.03 5.67
CA TRP A 102 16.01 7.34 5.38
C TRP A 102 15.07 8.13 4.46
N ASP A 103 14.71 9.32 4.88
CA ASP A 103 13.94 10.26 4.08
C ASP A 103 14.89 11.30 3.47
N HIS A 104 14.99 11.30 2.15
CA HIS A 104 15.92 12.20 1.42
C HIS A 104 15.46 13.66 1.46
N VAL A 105 14.15 13.90 1.52
CA VAL A 105 13.58 15.26 1.59
C VAL A 105 13.81 15.86 2.97
N LEU A 106 13.48 15.11 4.01
CA LEU A 106 13.63 15.55 5.40
C LEU A 106 15.08 15.39 5.92
N ARG A 107 15.96 14.72 5.17
CA ARG A 107 17.36 14.42 5.52
C ARG A 107 17.51 13.79 6.92
N ARG A 108 16.57 12.91 7.26
CA ARG A 108 16.58 12.20 8.56
C ARG A 108 15.90 10.84 8.42
N SER A 109 16.23 9.93 9.35
CA SER A 109 15.51 8.66 9.44
C SER A 109 14.15 8.85 10.11
N ILE A 110 13.10 8.37 9.49
CA ILE A 110 11.73 8.36 10.02
C ILE A 110 11.22 6.94 10.15
N LEU A 111 10.32 6.72 11.09
CA LEU A 111 9.67 5.42 11.26
C LEU A 111 8.66 5.19 10.14
N GLY A 112 8.81 4.11 9.38
CA GLY A 112 7.93 3.86 8.25
C GLY A 112 8.41 2.75 7.32
N PHE A 113 8.02 2.88 6.07
CA PHE A 113 8.43 2.02 4.96
C PHE A 113 8.92 2.89 3.80
N LYS A 114 9.76 2.30 2.96
CA LYS A 114 9.96 2.78 1.60
C LYS A 114 8.88 2.18 0.71
N LEU A 115 8.11 3.02 0.06
CA LEU A 115 7.11 2.64 -0.93
C LEU A 115 7.74 2.82 -2.32
N LEU A 116 8.08 1.72 -2.97
CA LEU A 116 8.51 1.72 -4.36
C LEU A 116 7.28 1.58 -5.25
N VAL A 117 7.10 2.48 -6.18
CA VAL A 117 6.01 2.45 -7.15
C VAL A 117 6.60 2.35 -8.55
N ALA A 118 6.09 1.40 -9.32
CA ALA A 118 6.34 1.32 -10.76
C ALA A 118 5.08 1.78 -11.50
N GLY A 119 5.24 2.69 -12.43
CA GLY A 119 4.13 3.22 -13.22
C GLY A 119 4.53 3.49 -14.66
N TYR A 120 3.54 3.70 -15.48
CA TYR A 120 3.65 4.01 -16.89
C TYR A 120 3.17 5.43 -17.14
N TRP A 121 4.00 6.22 -17.81
CA TRP A 121 3.64 7.51 -18.35
C TRP A 121 3.31 7.37 -19.83
N ASP A 122 2.10 7.72 -20.22
CA ASP A 122 1.62 7.60 -21.61
C ASP A 122 1.81 8.88 -22.44
N GLY A 123 2.45 9.89 -21.87
CA GLY A 123 2.58 11.22 -22.46
C GLY A 123 1.65 12.27 -21.85
N THR A 124 0.63 11.84 -21.12
CA THR A 124 -0.39 12.71 -20.49
C THR A 124 -0.70 12.29 -19.06
N SER A 125 -0.80 10.98 -18.81
CA SER A 125 -1.24 10.42 -17.54
C SER A 125 -0.22 9.45 -16.95
N PHE A 126 -0.03 9.52 -15.63
CA PHE A 126 0.73 8.52 -14.91
C PHE A 126 -0.20 7.40 -14.42
N ILE A 127 0.08 6.18 -14.84
CA ILE A 127 -0.71 4.99 -14.52
C ILE A 127 0.13 4.08 -13.60
N PRO A 128 -0.19 3.97 -12.31
CA PRO A 128 0.52 3.07 -11.42
C PRO A 128 0.23 1.62 -11.81
N LEU A 129 1.29 0.83 -11.99
CA LEU A 129 1.21 -0.58 -12.43
C LEU A 129 1.44 -1.54 -11.28
N ASP A 130 2.38 -1.21 -10.40
CA ASP A 130 2.79 -2.08 -9.29
C ASP A 130 3.39 -1.26 -8.16
N PHE A 131 3.41 -1.86 -6.96
CA PHE A 131 4.03 -1.25 -5.79
C PHE A 131 4.69 -2.30 -4.90
N SER A 132 5.67 -1.88 -4.13
CA SER A 132 6.31 -2.73 -3.12
C SER A 132 6.67 -1.91 -1.88
N LEU A 133 6.50 -2.52 -0.72
CA LEU A 133 6.88 -1.93 0.55
C LEU A 133 8.20 -2.54 1.03
N HIS A 134 9.18 -1.69 1.25
CA HIS A 134 10.51 -2.08 1.70
C HIS A 134 10.78 -1.54 3.10
N ARG A 135 11.61 -2.26 3.84
CA ARG A 135 12.22 -1.80 5.08
C ARG A 135 13.72 -1.67 4.89
N GLU A 136 14.34 -0.76 5.62
CA GLU A 136 15.78 -0.59 5.60
C GLU A 136 16.42 -1.29 6.80
N LYS A 137 17.54 -1.98 6.54
CA LYS A 137 18.39 -2.58 7.57
C LYS A 137 19.64 -1.73 7.70
N GLY A 138 19.82 -1.14 8.85
CA GLY A 138 20.99 -0.33 9.13
C GLY A 138 22.20 -1.18 9.56
N LYS A 139 23.38 -0.53 9.62
CA LYS A 139 24.67 -1.16 10.02
C LYS A 139 24.72 -1.57 11.50
N ASN A 140 23.86 -1.00 12.35
CA ASN A 140 23.88 -1.28 13.79
C ASN A 140 23.28 -2.68 14.07
N LYS A 141 24.14 -3.61 14.49
CA LYS A 141 23.75 -5.02 14.78
C LYS A 141 22.75 -5.13 15.95
N GLU A 142 22.77 -4.23 16.91
CA GLU A 142 21.81 -4.24 18.03
C GLU A 142 20.45 -3.64 17.68
N ARG A 143 20.43 -2.76 16.68
CA ARG A 143 19.24 -2.08 16.19
C ARG A 143 19.18 -2.10 14.66
N PRO A 144 19.11 -3.29 14.05
CA PRO A 144 19.29 -3.45 12.61
C PRO A 144 18.22 -2.69 11.79
N TYR A 145 17.06 -2.39 12.40
CA TYR A 145 15.96 -1.65 11.78
C TYR A 145 15.74 -0.28 12.45
N GLY A 146 16.76 0.24 13.14
CA GLY A 146 16.62 1.43 13.99
C GLY A 146 15.79 1.22 15.26
N LEU A 147 15.17 0.05 15.42
CA LEU A 147 14.31 -0.30 16.54
C LEU A 147 15.03 -1.17 17.56
N LYS A 148 14.72 -0.98 18.85
CA LYS A 148 15.20 -1.87 19.92
C LYS A 148 14.68 -3.29 19.68
N LYS A 149 15.49 -4.30 20.01
CA LYS A 149 15.19 -5.74 19.81
C LYS A 149 13.80 -6.17 20.31
N LYS A 150 13.34 -5.60 21.43
CA LYS A 150 12.01 -5.87 21.99
C LYS A 150 10.85 -5.50 21.04
N TYR A 151 11.01 -4.49 20.18
CA TYR A 151 9.98 -4.07 19.24
C TYR A 151 9.94 -4.98 18.02
N TYR A 152 11.04 -5.16 17.28
CA TYR A 152 11.01 -5.97 16.07
C TYR A 152 10.76 -7.45 16.31
N LYS A 153 11.09 -7.99 17.51
CA LYS A 153 10.67 -9.34 17.91
C LYS A 153 9.14 -9.48 18.08
N LYS A 154 8.47 -8.41 18.54
CA LYS A 154 7.01 -8.39 18.68
C LYS A 154 6.26 -8.16 17.38
N GLN A 155 6.95 -7.70 16.34
CA GLN A 155 6.37 -7.50 15.01
C GLN A 155 6.13 -8.80 14.23
N HIS A 156 6.54 -9.96 14.77
CA HIS A 156 6.29 -11.23 14.11
C HIS A 156 4.83 -11.62 14.24
N ARG A 157 4.26 -12.07 13.13
CA ARG A 157 2.92 -12.65 13.11
C ARG A 157 2.82 -13.85 14.03
N THR A 158 1.64 -14.06 14.56
CA THR A 158 1.30 -15.27 15.30
C THR A 158 1.46 -16.51 14.43
N ARG A 159 1.55 -17.70 15.04
CA ARG A 159 1.66 -18.97 14.31
C ARG A 159 0.51 -19.19 13.32
N ARG A 160 -0.70 -18.70 13.65
CA ARG A 160 -1.90 -18.76 12.81
C ARG A 160 -1.73 -17.90 11.54
N GLU A 161 -1.19 -16.70 11.71
CA GLU A 161 -0.96 -15.76 10.59
C GLU A 161 0.21 -16.21 9.70
N LYS A 162 1.22 -16.91 10.27
CA LYS A 162 2.33 -17.48 9.48
C LYS A 162 1.87 -18.58 8.51
N GLY A 163 0.77 -19.28 8.79
CA GLY A 163 0.16 -20.27 7.91
C GLY A 163 -0.59 -19.66 6.73
N SER A 164 -1.02 -18.40 6.81
CA SER A 164 -1.67 -17.73 5.69
C SER A 164 -0.61 -17.33 4.65
N HIS A 165 -0.70 -17.85 3.43
CA HIS A 165 0.15 -17.44 2.31
C HIS A 165 -0.21 -16.03 1.89
N SER A 166 0.40 -14.99 2.48
CA SER A 166 0.37 -13.68 1.86
C SER A 166 1.45 -13.63 0.79
N TYR A 167 1.08 -13.23 -0.40
CA TYR A 167 1.94 -13.12 -1.58
C TYR A 167 3.23 -12.31 -1.36
N ASP A 168 3.22 -11.39 -0.42
CA ASP A 168 4.35 -10.49 -0.14
C ASP A 168 5.50 -11.12 0.68
N ARG A 169 5.36 -12.36 1.13
CA ARG A 169 6.42 -13.02 1.91
C ARG A 169 7.65 -13.42 1.12
N SER A 170 7.50 -13.68 -0.18
CA SER A 170 8.56 -14.21 -1.02
C SER A 170 9.52 -13.17 -1.57
N LYS A 171 9.22 -11.89 -1.38
CA LYS A 171 9.98 -10.77 -1.96
C LYS A 171 10.46 -9.76 -0.93
N GLU A 172 10.90 -10.22 0.24
CA GLU A 172 11.79 -9.41 1.07
C GLU A 172 13.14 -9.30 0.35
N VAL A 173 13.26 -8.30 -0.48
CA VAL A 173 14.58 -7.89 -0.94
C VAL A 173 15.27 -7.27 0.28
N ASP A 174 16.18 -8.02 0.88
CA ASP A 174 17.05 -7.50 1.92
C ASP A 174 18.05 -6.56 1.23
N ASN A 175 17.76 -5.27 1.21
CA ASN A 175 18.64 -4.22 0.66
C ASN A 175 19.89 -4.03 1.54
N SER A 176 20.48 -5.12 2.02
CA SER A 176 21.69 -5.14 2.82
C SER A 176 22.96 -5.29 1.98
N LYS A 177 22.93 -4.85 0.71
CA LYS A 177 24.14 -4.76 -0.12
C LYS A 177 24.53 -3.33 -0.39
#